data_a5426a03f004157540afbac4c28d2f44
#
_entry.id   a5426a03f004157540afbac4c28d2f44
#
_cell.length_a   1.000
_cell.length_b   1.000
_cell.length_c   1.000
_cell.angle_alpha   90.00
_cell.angle_beta   90.00
_cell.angle_gamma   90.00
#
_symmetry.space_group_name_H-M   'P 1'
#
loop_
_entity.id
_entity.type
_entity.pdbx_description
1 polymer ?
#
loop_
_entity_poly.entity_id
_entity_poly.type
_entity_poly.pdbx_seq_one_letter_code
_entity_poly.pdbx_strand_id
1 'polypeptide(L)'
;VPAVESLIVDLKVLGPLEAWDGGSPVNLGGRQRRLVLAVLLANAHQTVSTDRMIEEVWGASPPESARKTIQAHIAHLRKVINTDTEILSSAGNGYLLAPSETNIDANRFEAALTSAHDALSDDPAHAADLLEDALAMFRAEPYAGLADDALAVKVEAARLAELRMTARENLLDALLANGNSGRVIAETERLLAEHPLRERLWAIQMLALYRSGRQSEALRSFSQARQILAEELGIEPSSSLRALEQQILEQDESLSGATTAAAELPRNVDVRRNPYKG
;
A
#
# COMPACT_ATOMS: atom_id res chain seq x y z
N VAL A 1 -13.83 -30.94 -19.64
CA VAL A 1 -13.75 -29.72 -20.44
C VAL A 1 -12.96 -28.77 -19.59
N PRO A 2 -11.73 -28.34 -19.98
CA PRO A 2 -11.04 -27.30 -19.24
C PRO A 2 -11.93 -26.05 -19.28
N ALA A 3 -12.16 -25.45 -18.09
CA ALA A 3 -12.77 -24.14 -18.02
C ALA A 3 -11.94 -23.19 -18.89
N VAL A 4 -12.56 -22.56 -19.87
CA VAL A 4 -11.97 -21.44 -20.59
C VAL A 4 -11.83 -20.36 -19.53
N GLU A 5 -10.63 -20.22 -18.96
CA GLU A 5 -10.29 -19.04 -18.18
C GLU A 5 -10.50 -17.85 -19.11
N SER A 6 -11.54 -17.08 -18.84
CA SER A 6 -11.81 -15.82 -19.53
C SER A 6 -10.52 -15.02 -19.48
N LEU A 7 -9.95 -14.70 -20.64
CA LEU A 7 -8.72 -13.92 -20.78
C LEU A 7 -9.02 -12.48 -20.33
N ILE A 8 -8.92 -12.26 -19.05
CA ILE A 8 -9.17 -10.96 -18.42
C ILE A 8 -7.83 -10.25 -18.26
N VAL A 9 -7.72 -9.03 -18.79
CA VAL A 9 -6.48 -8.25 -18.70
C VAL A 9 -6.14 -7.95 -17.24
N ASP A 10 -4.95 -8.36 -16.81
CA ASP A 10 -4.36 -8.08 -15.50
C ASP A 10 -3.63 -6.73 -15.55
N LEU A 11 -4.07 -5.78 -14.71
CA LEU A 11 -3.53 -4.43 -14.62
C LEU A 11 -2.63 -4.33 -13.39
N LYS A 12 -1.39 -3.90 -13.60
CA LYS A 12 -0.37 -3.84 -12.55
C LYS A 12 0.07 -2.41 -12.30
N VAL A 13 -0.12 -1.96 -11.07
CA VAL A 13 0.21 -0.59 -10.61
C VAL A 13 1.17 -0.57 -9.41
N LEU A 14 1.44 -1.72 -8.81
CA LEU A 14 2.41 -1.85 -7.71
C LEU A 14 3.86 -1.88 -8.23
N GLY A 15 4.18 -0.88 -9.04
CA GLY A 15 5.41 -0.69 -9.77
C GLY A 15 5.14 0.15 -11.02
N PRO A 16 5.95 0.04 -12.09
CA PRO A 16 5.61 0.60 -13.39
C PRO A 16 4.24 0.09 -13.86
N LEU A 17 3.43 0.98 -14.45
CA LEU A 17 2.13 0.59 -14.99
C LEU A 17 2.30 -0.40 -16.15
N GLU A 18 1.71 -1.58 -16.00
CA GLU A 18 1.71 -2.68 -16.98
C GLU A 18 0.30 -3.24 -17.14
N ALA A 19 0.06 -3.85 -18.29
CA ALA A 19 -1.12 -4.67 -18.57
C ALA A 19 -0.66 -6.02 -19.13
N TRP A 20 -1.33 -7.10 -18.72
CA TRP A 20 -1.00 -8.47 -19.14
C TRP A 20 -2.27 -9.19 -19.57
N ASP A 21 -2.20 -9.94 -20.65
CA ASP A 21 -3.29 -10.75 -21.17
C ASP A 21 -2.80 -12.20 -21.33
N GLY A 22 -3.39 -13.14 -20.62
CA GLY A 22 -3.00 -14.55 -20.64
C GLY A 22 -1.51 -14.80 -20.37
N GLY A 23 -0.87 -13.97 -19.50
CA GLY A 23 0.56 -14.07 -19.20
C GLY A 23 1.48 -13.38 -20.21
N SER A 24 0.94 -12.69 -21.23
CA SER A 24 1.69 -11.91 -22.22
C SER A 24 1.55 -10.40 -21.96
N PRO A 25 2.64 -9.61 -22.07
CA PRO A 25 2.55 -8.18 -21.86
C PRO A 25 1.77 -7.49 -22.98
N VAL A 26 0.86 -6.60 -22.61
CA VAL A 26 0.06 -5.78 -23.53
C VAL A 26 0.77 -4.44 -23.77
N ASN A 27 0.91 -4.06 -25.03
CA ASN A 27 1.52 -2.78 -25.38
C ASN A 27 0.53 -1.62 -25.16
N LEU A 28 0.67 -0.92 -24.05
CA LEU A 28 -0.13 0.25 -23.68
C LEU A 28 0.24 1.52 -24.47
N GLY A 29 1.38 1.51 -25.21
CA GLY A 29 1.88 2.64 -25.99
C GLY A 29 2.72 3.63 -25.19
N GLY A 30 2.83 4.88 -25.71
CA GLY A 30 3.71 5.92 -25.14
C GLY A 30 3.23 6.48 -23.79
N ARG A 31 4.10 7.32 -23.16
CA ARG A 31 3.92 7.89 -21.82
C ARG A 31 2.54 8.52 -21.59
N GLN A 32 2.09 9.41 -22.48
CA GLN A 32 0.79 10.08 -22.32
C GLN A 32 -0.39 9.11 -22.27
N ARG A 33 -0.35 8.05 -23.07
CA ARG A 33 -1.41 7.03 -23.08
C ARG A 33 -1.41 6.22 -21.80
N ARG A 34 -0.23 5.88 -21.30
CA ARG A 34 -0.08 5.24 -19.98
C ARG A 34 -0.59 6.15 -18.87
N LEU A 35 -0.32 7.46 -18.95
CA LEU A 35 -0.84 8.43 -17.97
C LEU A 35 -2.37 8.50 -17.99
N VAL A 36 -3.00 8.50 -19.17
CA VAL A 36 -4.47 8.44 -19.29
C VAL A 36 -5.03 7.19 -18.60
N LEU A 37 -4.40 6.02 -18.81
CA LEU A 37 -4.81 4.79 -18.13
C LEU A 37 -4.57 4.87 -16.61
N ALA A 38 -3.44 5.43 -16.17
CA ALA A 38 -3.12 5.61 -14.75
C ALA A 38 -4.15 6.50 -14.05
N VAL A 39 -4.58 7.61 -14.67
CA VAL A 39 -5.63 8.49 -14.14
C VAL A 39 -6.97 7.75 -14.03
N LEU A 40 -7.32 6.92 -15.01
CA LEU A 40 -8.53 6.09 -14.95
C LEU A 40 -8.45 5.04 -13.85
N LEU A 41 -7.28 4.39 -13.65
CA LEU A 41 -7.06 3.41 -12.59
C LEU A 41 -7.10 4.05 -11.20
N ALA A 42 -6.50 5.23 -11.05
CA ALA A 42 -6.57 5.98 -9.78
C ALA A 42 -8.02 6.43 -9.43
N ASN A 43 -8.93 6.43 -10.41
CA ASN A 43 -10.34 6.70 -10.25
C ASN A 43 -11.19 5.49 -10.71
N ALA A 44 -10.72 4.27 -10.50
CA ALA A 44 -11.46 3.08 -10.89
C ALA A 44 -12.89 3.08 -10.32
N HIS A 45 -13.85 2.59 -11.11
CA HIS A 45 -15.29 2.59 -10.81
C HIS A 45 -15.95 3.99 -10.70
N GLN A 46 -15.21 5.07 -11.04
CA GLN A 46 -15.75 6.43 -11.09
C GLN A 46 -15.61 6.99 -12.49
N THR A 47 -16.59 7.83 -12.89
CA THR A 47 -16.52 8.53 -14.18
C THR A 47 -15.56 9.70 -14.10
N VAL A 48 -14.52 9.69 -14.94
CA VAL A 48 -13.60 10.81 -15.12
C VAL A 48 -14.04 11.62 -16.34
N SER A 49 -14.43 12.88 -16.14
CA SER A 49 -14.83 13.74 -17.25
C SER A 49 -13.65 14.01 -18.20
N THR A 50 -13.95 14.26 -19.48
CA THR A 50 -12.92 14.58 -20.47
C THR A 50 -12.11 15.82 -20.07
N ASP A 51 -12.77 16.83 -19.46
CA ASP A 51 -12.08 18.06 -19.06
C ASP A 51 -11.13 17.82 -17.89
N ARG A 52 -11.57 17.03 -16.88
CA ARG A 52 -10.67 16.57 -15.80
C ARG A 52 -9.49 15.74 -16.34
N MET A 53 -9.74 14.86 -17.29
CA MET A 53 -8.67 14.07 -17.91
C MET A 53 -7.64 14.96 -18.60
N ILE A 54 -8.09 16.02 -19.29
CA ILE A 54 -7.21 17.00 -19.94
C ILE A 54 -6.39 17.76 -18.88
N GLU A 55 -7.01 18.21 -17.80
CA GLU A 55 -6.33 18.88 -16.69
C GLU A 55 -5.25 17.98 -16.05
N GLU A 56 -5.57 16.71 -15.77
CA GLU A 56 -4.64 15.74 -15.18
C GLU A 56 -3.42 15.48 -16.10
N VAL A 57 -3.62 15.44 -17.44
CA VAL A 57 -2.57 15.09 -18.39
C VAL A 57 -1.70 16.29 -18.80
N TRP A 58 -2.25 17.51 -18.87
CA TRP A 58 -1.54 18.69 -19.35
C TRP A 58 -1.51 19.87 -18.37
N GLY A 59 -2.23 19.79 -17.26
CA GLY A 59 -2.33 20.90 -16.31
C GLY A 59 -2.95 22.14 -16.93
N ALA A 60 -2.33 23.30 -16.65
CA ALA A 60 -2.83 24.60 -17.08
C ALA A 60 -2.60 24.93 -18.57
N SER A 61 -1.88 24.08 -19.32
CA SER A 61 -1.45 24.40 -20.70
C SER A 61 -1.81 23.28 -21.70
N PRO A 62 -3.09 22.91 -21.84
CA PRO A 62 -3.50 21.88 -22.78
C PRO A 62 -3.36 22.38 -24.25
N PRO A 63 -2.93 21.52 -25.19
CA PRO A 63 -2.94 21.86 -26.60
C PRO A 63 -4.38 21.96 -27.13
N GLU A 64 -4.61 22.71 -28.21
CA GLU A 64 -5.94 22.81 -28.83
C GLU A 64 -6.53 21.42 -29.22
N SER A 65 -5.66 20.48 -29.57
CA SER A 65 -6.03 19.10 -29.91
C SER A 65 -6.28 18.18 -28.70
N ALA A 66 -6.15 18.67 -27.46
CA ALA A 66 -6.17 17.85 -26.25
C ALA A 66 -7.36 16.86 -26.20
N ARG A 67 -8.58 17.35 -26.47
CA ARG A 67 -9.79 16.51 -26.49
C ARG A 67 -9.73 15.38 -27.53
N LYS A 68 -9.25 15.67 -28.75
CA LYS A 68 -9.07 14.66 -29.80
C LYS A 68 -7.98 13.65 -29.44
N THR A 69 -6.92 14.13 -28.79
CA THR A 69 -5.82 13.29 -28.31
C THR A 69 -6.29 12.32 -27.23
N ILE A 70 -7.08 12.77 -26.24
CA ILE A 70 -7.71 11.88 -25.24
C ILE A 70 -8.57 10.84 -25.94
N GLN A 71 -9.45 11.24 -26.87
CA GLN A 71 -10.30 10.29 -27.62
C GLN A 71 -9.49 9.22 -28.35
N ALA A 72 -8.38 9.61 -28.99
CA ALA A 72 -7.48 8.67 -29.66
C ALA A 72 -6.79 7.72 -28.67
N HIS A 73 -6.39 8.23 -27.51
CA HIS A 73 -5.80 7.38 -26.44
C HIS A 73 -6.82 6.37 -25.91
N ILE A 74 -8.03 6.81 -25.61
CA ILE A 74 -9.13 5.94 -25.15
C ILE A 74 -9.46 4.87 -26.21
N ALA A 75 -9.58 5.26 -27.48
CA ALA A 75 -9.85 4.30 -28.56
C ALA A 75 -8.77 3.20 -28.66
N HIS A 76 -7.50 3.57 -28.49
CA HIS A 76 -6.41 2.59 -28.47
C HIS A 76 -6.46 1.72 -27.20
N LEU A 77 -6.64 2.31 -26.00
CA LEU A 77 -6.72 1.58 -24.75
C LEU A 77 -7.87 0.56 -24.79
N ARG A 78 -9.06 0.96 -25.26
CA ARG A 78 -10.18 0.03 -25.47
C ARG A 78 -9.80 -1.17 -26.32
N LYS A 79 -9.07 -0.94 -27.40
CA LYS A 79 -8.67 -2.03 -28.31
C LYS A 79 -7.74 -3.05 -27.63
N VAL A 80 -6.95 -2.63 -26.64
CA VAL A 80 -5.93 -3.48 -26.02
C VAL A 80 -6.30 -4.01 -24.64
N ILE A 81 -7.28 -3.38 -23.94
CA ILE A 81 -7.70 -3.83 -22.58
C ILE A 81 -9.14 -4.36 -22.51
N ASN A 82 -10.01 -4.02 -23.46
CA ASN A 82 -11.35 -4.61 -23.56
C ASN A 82 -11.28 -5.87 -24.45
N THR A 83 -10.68 -6.94 -23.95
CA THR A 83 -10.54 -8.20 -24.72
C THR A 83 -11.87 -8.95 -24.73
N ASP A 84 -12.21 -9.65 -23.65
CA ASP A 84 -13.46 -10.42 -23.52
C ASP A 84 -14.56 -9.65 -22.78
N THR A 85 -14.19 -8.63 -22.02
CA THR A 85 -15.10 -7.80 -21.22
C THR A 85 -14.83 -6.31 -21.46
N GLU A 86 -15.90 -5.52 -21.61
CA GLU A 86 -15.76 -4.07 -21.72
C GLU A 86 -15.51 -3.46 -20.34
N ILE A 87 -14.24 -3.28 -19.98
CA ILE A 87 -13.84 -2.64 -18.71
C ILE A 87 -13.66 -1.13 -18.82
N LEU A 88 -13.44 -0.59 -20.05
CA LEU A 88 -13.32 0.83 -20.32
C LEU A 88 -14.45 1.27 -21.26
N SER A 89 -15.39 2.03 -20.73
CA SER A 89 -16.59 2.51 -21.43
C SER A 89 -16.68 4.04 -21.46
N SER A 90 -17.61 4.57 -22.25
CA SER A 90 -18.00 5.98 -22.19
C SER A 90 -19.12 6.16 -21.17
N ALA A 91 -19.03 7.19 -20.34
CA ALA A 91 -20.03 7.51 -19.32
C ALA A 91 -20.25 9.03 -19.29
N GLY A 92 -21.45 9.47 -19.67
CA GLY A 92 -21.78 10.90 -19.75
C GLY A 92 -20.81 11.67 -20.65
N ASN A 93 -20.16 12.69 -20.09
CA ASN A 93 -19.14 13.51 -20.79
C ASN A 93 -17.70 13.02 -20.56
N GLY A 94 -17.51 11.78 -20.11
CA GLY A 94 -16.20 11.23 -19.76
C GLY A 94 -16.11 9.73 -20.01
N TYR A 95 -15.27 9.09 -19.21
CA TYR A 95 -14.89 7.68 -19.32
C TYR A 95 -14.94 7.00 -17.96
N LEU A 96 -15.37 5.76 -17.94
CA LEU A 96 -15.41 4.88 -16.79
C LEU A 96 -14.50 3.67 -17.04
N LEU A 97 -13.57 3.42 -16.13
CA LEU A 97 -12.81 2.18 -16.06
C LEU A 97 -13.35 1.35 -14.89
N ALA A 98 -13.94 0.21 -15.20
CA ALA A 98 -14.56 -0.68 -14.22
C ALA A 98 -14.05 -2.13 -14.40
N PRO A 99 -12.78 -2.39 -14.08
CA PRO A 99 -12.26 -3.76 -14.08
C PRO A 99 -12.85 -4.55 -12.93
N SER A 100 -12.80 -5.89 -12.99
CA SER A 100 -13.10 -6.70 -11.82
C SER A 100 -12.05 -6.46 -10.72
N GLU A 101 -12.45 -6.63 -9.46
CA GLU A 101 -11.56 -6.39 -8.32
C GLU A 101 -10.28 -7.23 -8.37
N THR A 102 -10.35 -8.45 -8.92
CA THR A 102 -9.21 -9.34 -9.05
C THR A 102 -8.22 -8.96 -10.17
N ASN A 103 -8.58 -8.03 -11.05
CA ASN A 103 -7.78 -7.67 -12.23
C ASN A 103 -6.80 -6.53 -11.99
N ILE A 104 -6.74 -5.99 -10.79
CA ILE A 104 -5.77 -4.96 -10.40
C ILE A 104 -4.93 -5.54 -9.25
N ASP A 105 -3.59 -5.51 -9.40
CA ASP A 105 -2.68 -6.01 -8.37
C ASP A 105 -2.85 -5.24 -7.03
N ALA A 106 -3.14 -3.95 -7.07
CA ALA A 106 -3.44 -3.17 -5.87
C ALA A 106 -4.67 -3.70 -5.11
N ASN A 107 -5.75 -4.10 -5.79
CA ASN A 107 -6.94 -4.64 -5.14
C ASN A 107 -6.67 -6.02 -4.53
N ARG A 108 -5.88 -6.87 -5.22
CA ARG A 108 -5.43 -8.16 -4.65
C ARG A 108 -4.58 -7.97 -3.41
N PHE A 109 -3.69 -6.98 -3.43
CA PHE A 109 -2.90 -6.60 -2.29
C PHE A 109 -3.78 -6.16 -1.10
N GLU A 110 -4.77 -5.29 -1.32
CA GLU A 110 -5.69 -4.84 -0.28
C GLU A 110 -6.54 -5.99 0.29
N ALA A 111 -7.00 -6.90 -0.57
CA ALA A 111 -7.71 -8.11 -0.14
C ALA A 111 -6.81 -9.02 0.73
N ALA A 112 -5.55 -9.21 0.34
CA ALA A 112 -4.59 -9.97 1.13
C ALA A 112 -4.30 -9.33 2.50
N LEU A 113 -4.23 -7.99 2.59
CA LEU A 113 -4.11 -7.28 3.86
C LEU A 113 -5.31 -7.52 4.77
N THR A 114 -6.51 -7.54 4.21
CA THR A 114 -7.74 -7.81 4.98
C THR A 114 -7.71 -9.25 5.51
N SER A 115 -7.37 -10.22 4.67
CA SER A 115 -7.27 -11.63 5.07
C SER A 115 -6.20 -11.86 6.14
N ALA A 116 -5.04 -11.22 5.99
CA ALA A 116 -3.98 -11.30 6.98
C ALA A 116 -4.38 -10.66 8.33
N HIS A 117 -5.12 -9.55 8.28
CA HIS A 117 -5.65 -8.92 9.49
C HIS A 117 -6.61 -9.84 10.25
N ASP A 118 -7.51 -10.51 9.53
CA ASP A 118 -8.47 -11.43 10.13
C ASP A 118 -7.78 -12.68 10.72
N ALA A 119 -6.67 -13.12 10.11
CA ALA A 119 -5.87 -14.26 10.59
C ALA A 119 -4.94 -13.93 11.77
N LEU A 120 -4.55 -12.67 11.96
CA LEU A 120 -3.45 -12.27 12.86
C LEU A 120 -3.63 -12.73 14.32
N SER A 121 -4.87 -12.76 14.81
CA SER A 121 -5.16 -13.15 16.20
C SER A 121 -5.15 -14.65 16.42
N ASP A 122 -5.58 -15.44 15.44
CA ASP A 122 -5.80 -16.88 15.55
C ASP A 122 -4.66 -17.70 14.97
N ASP A 123 -4.05 -17.23 13.89
CA ASP A 123 -2.94 -17.88 13.19
C ASP A 123 -1.93 -16.84 12.69
N PRO A 124 -1.05 -16.32 13.56
CA PRO A 124 -0.02 -15.35 13.17
C PRO A 124 0.96 -15.88 12.11
N ALA A 125 1.17 -17.22 12.02
CA ALA A 125 2.05 -17.79 11.00
C ALA A 125 1.42 -17.64 9.63
N HIS A 126 0.17 -17.99 9.47
CA HIS A 126 -0.58 -17.81 8.22
C HIS A 126 -0.73 -16.31 7.86
N ALA A 127 -0.95 -15.44 8.86
CA ALA A 127 -0.97 -13.99 8.63
C ALA A 127 0.37 -13.48 8.07
N ALA A 128 1.51 -13.98 8.58
CA ALA A 128 2.83 -13.62 8.08
C ALA A 128 3.02 -14.07 6.61
N ASP A 129 2.64 -15.29 6.26
CA ASP A 129 2.72 -15.81 4.89
C ASP A 129 1.90 -14.95 3.92
N LEU A 130 0.65 -14.63 4.29
CA LEU A 130 -0.22 -13.75 3.48
C LEU A 130 0.39 -12.36 3.26
N LEU A 131 1.02 -11.79 4.28
CA LEU A 131 1.67 -10.47 4.21
C LEU A 131 2.96 -10.51 3.39
N GLU A 132 3.75 -11.58 3.46
CA GLU A 132 4.93 -11.77 2.62
C GLU A 132 4.54 -11.86 1.14
N ASP A 133 3.52 -12.66 0.82
CA ASP A 133 2.99 -12.80 -0.55
C ASP A 133 2.42 -11.47 -1.07
N ALA A 134 1.68 -10.74 -0.22
CA ALA A 134 1.15 -9.42 -0.57
C ALA A 134 2.28 -8.40 -0.85
N LEU A 135 3.30 -8.34 0.00
CA LEU A 135 4.44 -7.45 -0.19
C LEU A 135 5.28 -7.80 -1.41
N ALA A 136 5.34 -9.08 -1.80
CA ALA A 136 6.01 -9.53 -3.01
C ALA A 136 5.35 -9.06 -4.32
N MET A 137 4.08 -8.60 -4.28
CA MET A 137 3.42 -8.01 -5.44
C MET A 137 4.06 -6.67 -5.88
N PHE A 138 4.77 -5.98 -4.96
CA PHE A 138 5.45 -4.72 -5.28
C PHE A 138 6.74 -4.96 -6.05
N ARG A 139 6.77 -4.52 -7.31
CA ARG A 139 7.95 -4.59 -8.19
C ARG A 139 8.84 -3.34 -8.06
N ALA A 140 8.23 -2.20 -7.66
CA ALA A 140 8.88 -0.90 -7.39
C ALA A 140 7.91 -0.01 -6.60
N GLU A 141 8.12 1.32 -6.60
CA GLU A 141 7.14 2.28 -6.10
C GLU A 141 5.87 2.26 -6.98
N PRO A 142 4.67 2.41 -6.38
CA PRO A 142 3.41 2.42 -7.13
C PRO A 142 3.42 3.46 -8.23
N TYR A 143 2.91 3.09 -9.41
CA TYR A 143 2.89 3.94 -10.62
C TYR A 143 4.27 4.51 -10.99
N ALA A 144 5.35 3.77 -10.75
CA ALA A 144 6.72 4.22 -10.98
C ALA A 144 6.90 4.87 -12.36
N GLY A 145 7.44 6.09 -12.38
CA GLY A 145 7.64 6.90 -13.56
C GLY A 145 6.42 7.66 -14.07
N LEU A 146 5.24 7.56 -13.39
CA LEU A 146 4.01 8.29 -13.72
C LEU A 146 3.40 9.02 -12.52
N ALA A 147 3.79 8.69 -11.30
CA ALA A 147 3.17 9.19 -10.08
C ALA A 147 3.16 10.72 -9.99
N ASP A 148 4.21 11.40 -10.45
CA ASP A 148 4.31 12.86 -10.38
C ASP A 148 3.67 13.59 -11.57
N ASP A 149 3.19 12.88 -12.59
CA ASP A 149 2.67 13.49 -13.83
C ASP A 149 1.20 13.95 -13.69
N ALA A 150 0.44 13.41 -12.75
CA ALA A 150 -0.97 13.75 -12.53
C ALA A 150 -1.32 13.68 -11.05
N LEU A 151 -2.15 14.61 -10.57
CA LEU A 151 -2.50 14.71 -9.15
C LEU A 151 -3.24 13.45 -8.66
N ALA A 152 -4.20 12.95 -9.42
CA ALA A 152 -4.94 11.74 -9.05
C ALA A 152 -4.00 10.53 -8.90
N VAL A 153 -3.02 10.38 -9.80
CA VAL A 153 -2.05 9.28 -9.75
C VAL A 153 -1.10 9.43 -8.56
N LYS A 154 -0.65 10.65 -8.28
CA LYS A 154 0.21 10.96 -7.12
C LYS A 154 -0.47 10.62 -5.79
N VAL A 155 -1.73 11.00 -5.63
CA VAL A 155 -2.51 10.71 -4.42
C VAL A 155 -2.67 9.20 -4.25
N GLU A 156 -3.00 8.48 -5.31
CA GLU A 156 -3.19 7.04 -5.25
C GLU A 156 -1.87 6.30 -5.01
N ALA A 157 -0.77 6.72 -5.64
CA ALA A 157 0.56 6.17 -5.40
C ALA A 157 1.00 6.33 -3.93
N ALA A 158 0.77 7.53 -3.35
CA ALA A 158 1.06 7.79 -1.93
C ALA A 158 0.20 6.92 -1.00
N ARG A 159 -1.10 6.73 -1.32
CA ARG A 159 -1.98 5.83 -0.56
C ARG A 159 -1.48 4.39 -0.57
N LEU A 160 -1.09 3.87 -1.75
CA LEU A 160 -0.57 2.51 -1.89
C LEU A 160 0.79 2.33 -1.19
N ALA A 161 1.66 3.35 -1.22
CA ALA A 161 2.93 3.34 -0.49
C ALA A 161 2.70 3.28 1.03
N GLU A 162 1.71 4.02 1.55
CA GLU A 162 1.34 3.97 2.98
C GLU A 162 0.75 2.61 3.37
N LEU A 163 -0.10 2.01 2.53
CA LEU A 163 -0.60 0.66 2.75
C LEU A 163 0.52 -0.39 2.74
N ARG A 164 1.51 -0.23 1.84
CA ARG A 164 2.71 -1.09 1.84
C ARG A 164 3.46 -1.01 3.16
N MET A 165 3.60 0.20 3.73
CA MET A 165 4.25 0.36 5.02
C MET A 165 3.44 -0.27 6.15
N THR A 166 2.12 -0.09 6.15
CA THR A 166 1.21 -0.77 7.10
C THR A 166 1.32 -2.30 7.01
N ALA A 167 1.43 -2.84 5.79
CA ALA A 167 1.65 -4.27 5.59
C ALA A 167 2.97 -4.76 6.22
N ARG A 168 4.05 -3.98 6.06
CA ARG A 168 5.34 -4.30 6.70
C ARG A 168 5.25 -4.29 8.22
N GLU A 169 4.60 -3.28 8.80
CA GLU A 169 4.38 -3.21 10.25
C GLU A 169 3.56 -4.41 10.75
N ASN A 170 2.48 -4.78 10.04
CA ASN A 170 1.66 -5.94 10.39
C ASN A 170 2.44 -7.27 10.25
N LEU A 171 3.31 -7.39 9.24
CA LEU A 171 4.20 -8.54 9.10
C LEU A 171 5.16 -8.66 10.29
N LEU A 172 5.72 -7.54 10.75
CA LEU A 172 6.59 -7.53 11.93
C LEU A 172 5.84 -7.95 13.20
N ASP A 173 4.59 -7.51 13.37
CA ASP A 173 3.73 -7.95 14.48
C ASP A 173 3.44 -9.46 14.41
N ALA A 174 3.12 -9.98 13.22
CA ALA A 174 2.90 -11.41 13.00
C ALA A 174 4.15 -12.25 13.30
N LEU A 175 5.31 -11.81 12.80
CA LEU A 175 6.59 -12.44 13.08
C LEU A 175 6.94 -12.42 14.57
N LEU A 176 6.65 -11.32 15.25
CA LEU A 176 6.88 -11.20 16.70
C LEU A 176 5.96 -12.10 17.50
N ALA A 177 4.70 -12.26 17.07
CA ALA A 177 3.76 -13.21 17.66
C ALA A 177 4.23 -14.67 17.50
N ASN A 178 4.91 -14.98 16.38
CA ASN A 178 5.52 -16.27 16.10
C ASN A 178 6.91 -16.48 16.76
N GLY A 179 7.35 -15.55 17.61
CA GLY A 179 8.63 -15.68 18.32
C GLY A 179 9.87 -15.33 17.48
N ASN A 180 9.73 -14.79 16.29
CA ASN A 180 10.83 -14.45 15.37
C ASN A 180 11.48 -13.09 15.72
N SER A 181 11.72 -12.81 17.01
CA SER A 181 12.21 -11.51 17.48
C SER A 181 13.52 -11.08 16.81
N GLY A 182 14.42 -12.01 16.48
CA GLY A 182 15.68 -11.67 15.81
C GLY A 182 15.50 -11.08 14.41
N ARG A 183 14.59 -11.64 13.61
CA ARG A 183 14.22 -11.10 12.29
C ARG A 183 13.55 -9.74 12.42
N VAL A 184 12.64 -9.59 13.40
CA VAL A 184 11.94 -8.32 13.66
C VAL A 184 12.91 -7.22 14.02
N ILE A 185 13.92 -7.48 14.89
CA ILE A 185 14.94 -6.49 15.26
C ILE A 185 15.69 -6.01 14.02
N ALA A 186 16.22 -6.93 13.22
CA ALA A 186 16.99 -6.58 12.03
C ALA A 186 16.16 -5.76 11.02
N GLU A 187 14.92 -6.14 10.78
CA GLU A 187 14.06 -5.44 9.83
C GLU A 187 13.59 -4.07 10.35
N THR A 188 13.29 -3.96 11.66
CA THR A 188 12.96 -2.65 12.26
C THR A 188 14.13 -1.69 12.25
N GLU A 189 15.37 -2.14 12.49
CA GLU A 189 16.57 -1.30 12.36
C GLU A 189 16.69 -0.71 10.95
N ARG A 190 16.48 -1.54 9.91
CA ARG A 190 16.51 -1.08 8.52
C ARG A 190 15.39 -0.08 8.23
N LEU A 191 14.15 -0.37 8.62
CA LEU A 191 13.01 0.50 8.38
C LEU A 191 13.09 1.82 9.14
N LEU A 192 13.60 1.83 10.36
CA LEU A 192 13.80 3.04 11.15
C LEU A 192 14.87 3.96 10.59
N ALA A 193 15.87 3.44 9.87
CA ALA A 193 16.83 4.25 9.14
C ALA A 193 16.17 5.05 8.00
N GLU A 194 15.11 4.50 7.38
CA GLU A 194 14.33 5.14 6.30
C GLU A 194 13.15 5.98 6.84
N HIS A 195 12.54 5.54 7.96
CA HIS A 195 11.30 6.09 8.52
C HIS A 195 11.41 6.37 10.03
N PRO A 196 12.34 7.23 10.48
CA PRO A 196 12.65 7.42 11.90
C PRO A 196 11.50 8.02 12.73
N LEU A 197 10.53 8.67 12.08
CA LEU A 197 9.39 9.31 12.75
C LEU A 197 8.18 8.37 12.95
N ARG A 198 8.30 7.09 12.53
CA ARG A 198 7.22 6.10 12.70
C ARG A 198 7.31 5.43 14.08
N GLU A 199 6.54 5.96 15.03
CA GLU A 199 6.54 5.47 16.40
C GLU A 199 6.15 3.99 16.53
N ARG A 200 5.32 3.46 15.61
CA ARG A 200 4.95 2.04 15.63
C ARG A 200 6.16 1.12 15.39
N LEU A 201 7.10 1.50 14.52
CA LEU A 201 8.32 0.73 14.31
C LEU A 201 9.20 0.70 15.56
N TRP A 202 9.28 1.83 16.28
CA TRP A 202 9.99 1.89 17.57
C TRP A 202 9.32 0.98 18.61
N ALA A 203 8.00 0.98 18.70
CA ALA A 203 7.27 0.11 19.61
C ALA A 203 7.50 -1.38 19.31
N ILE A 204 7.45 -1.77 18.02
CA ILE A 204 7.73 -3.15 17.59
C ILE A 204 9.17 -3.54 17.93
N GLN A 205 10.14 -2.66 17.66
CA GLN A 205 11.55 -2.91 18.00
C GLN A 205 11.77 -3.08 19.50
N MET A 206 11.18 -2.16 20.31
CA MET A 206 11.28 -2.24 21.79
C MET A 206 10.72 -3.56 22.30
N LEU A 207 9.56 -3.99 21.82
CA LEU A 207 8.94 -5.24 22.23
C LEU A 207 9.76 -6.46 21.78
N ALA A 208 10.32 -6.44 20.57
CA ALA A 208 11.17 -7.51 20.08
C ALA A 208 12.48 -7.66 20.89
N LEU A 209 13.13 -6.53 21.22
CA LEU A 209 14.29 -6.50 22.09
C LEU A 209 13.98 -7.02 23.50
N TYR A 210 12.86 -6.55 24.09
CA TYR A 210 12.42 -6.99 25.40
C TYR A 210 12.17 -8.50 25.46
N ARG A 211 11.42 -9.05 24.50
CA ARG A 211 11.14 -10.50 24.40
C ARG A 211 12.40 -11.33 24.14
N SER A 212 13.46 -10.72 23.62
CA SER A 212 14.79 -11.33 23.46
C SER A 212 15.67 -11.22 24.72
N GLY A 213 15.13 -10.73 25.86
CA GLY A 213 15.89 -10.52 27.10
C GLY A 213 16.83 -9.29 27.06
N ARG A 214 16.72 -8.44 26.04
CA ARG A 214 17.59 -7.25 25.80
C ARG A 214 16.92 -5.97 26.31
N GLN A 215 16.41 -6.00 27.56
CA GLN A 215 15.65 -4.89 28.17
C GLN A 215 16.37 -3.54 28.09
N SER A 216 17.67 -3.51 28.37
CA SER A 216 18.44 -2.26 28.34
C SER A 216 18.53 -1.64 26.91
N GLU A 217 18.46 -2.45 25.88
CA GLU A 217 18.47 -1.98 24.50
C GLU A 217 17.07 -1.52 24.09
N ALA A 218 16.01 -2.17 24.55
CA ALA A 218 14.64 -1.69 24.36
C ALA A 218 14.43 -0.28 24.93
N LEU A 219 14.94 0.00 26.13
CA LEU A 219 14.87 1.33 26.74
C LEU A 219 15.75 2.37 26.03
N ARG A 220 16.88 1.95 25.44
CA ARG A 220 17.69 2.83 24.59
C ARG A 220 16.93 3.19 23.29
N SER A 221 16.22 2.24 22.68
CA SER A 221 15.39 2.50 21.50
C SER A 221 14.35 3.57 21.80
N PHE A 222 13.67 3.51 22.97
CA PHE A 222 12.77 4.58 23.38
C PHE A 222 13.47 5.94 23.48
N SER A 223 14.64 5.99 24.12
CA SER A 223 15.41 7.23 24.27
C SER A 223 15.80 7.82 22.90
N GLN A 224 16.16 6.96 21.93
CA GLN A 224 16.45 7.38 20.56
C GLN A 224 15.20 7.92 19.85
N ALA A 225 14.07 7.22 19.95
CA ALA A 225 12.79 7.69 19.40
C ALA A 225 12.41 9.07 19.95
N ARG A 226 12.49 9.25 21.27
CA ARG A 226 12.20 10.51 21.93
C ARG A 226 13.10 11.64 21.44
N GLN A 227 14.42 11.38 21.32
CA GLN A 227 15.36 12.39 20.84
C GLN A 227 15.02 12.80 19.39
N ILE A 228 14.77 11.86 18.48
CA ILE A 228 14.46 12.14 17.09
C ILE A 228 13.15 12.91 16.97
N LEU A 229 12.08 12.52 17.69
CA LEU A 229 10.80 13.21 17.67
C LEU A 229 10.92 14.66 18.20
N ALA A 230 11.74 14.87 19.25
CA ALA A 230 11.99 16.20 19.79
C ALA A 230 12.81 17.06 18.82
N GLU A 231 13.83 16.53 18.18
CA GLU A 231 14.71 17.25 17.26
C GLU A 231 14.00 17.60 15.94
N GLU A 232 13.26 16.65 15.35
CA GLU A 232 12.64 16.83 14.03
C GLU A 232 11.27 17.51 14.08
N LEU A 233 10.47 17.27 15.13
CA LEU A 233 9.08 17.72 15.23
C LEU A 233 8.80 18.59 16.45
N GLY A 234 9.70 18.65 17.42
CA GLY A 234 9.48 19.39 18.69
C GLY A 234 8.42 18.77 19.60
N ILE A 235 8.17 17.46 19.48
CA ILE A 235 7.13 16.75 20.24
C ILE A 235 7.70 15.65 21.14
N GLU A 236 6.95 15.28 22.18
CA GLU A 236 7.21 14.07 22.97
C GLU A 236 6.60 12.85 22.30
N PRO A 237 7.11 11.63 22.58
CA PRO A 237 6.50 10.38 22.11
C PRO A 237 5.02 10.26 22.49
N SER A 238 4.26 9.53 21.68
CA SER A 238 2.84 9.24 21.93
C SER A 238 2.61 8.58 23.28
N SER A 239 1.39 8.66 23.77
CA SER A 239 1.01 8.01 25.03
C SER A 239 1.21 6.49 24.99
N SER A 240 1.00 5.87 23.84
CA SER A 240 1.19 4.42 23.65
C SER A 240 2.66 4.00 23.72
N LEU A 241 3.57 4.78 23.11
CA LEU A 241 5.00 4.47 23.18
C LEU A 241 5.56 4.67 24.59
N ARG A 242 5.11 5.71 25.28
CA ARG A 242 5.44 5.94 26.71
C ARG A 242 4.89 4.86 27.64
N ALA A 243 3.66 4.38 27.37
CA ALA A 243 3.09 3.29 28.14
C ALA A 243 3.87 1.99 27.97
N LEU A 244 4.35 1.71 26.74
CA LEU A 244 5.21 0.55 26.49
C LEU A 244 6.56 0.67 27.24
N GLU A 245 7.18 1.85 27.27
CA GLU A 245 8.39 2.08 28.07
C GLU A 245 8.14 1.75 29.55
N GLN A 246 7.04 2.26 30.12
CA GLN A 246 6.69 2.02 31.52
C GLN A 246 6.47 0.53 31.79
N GLN A 247 5.74 -0.18 30.94
CA GLN A 247 5.53 -1.64 31.05
C GLN A 247 6.86 -2.41 31.01
N ILE A 248 7.80 -2.00 30.16
CA ILE A 248 9.14 -2.60 30.08
C ILE A 248 9.94 -2.35 31.37
N LEU A 249 9.85 -1.14 31.96
CA LEU A 249 10.49 -0.80 33.21
C LEU A 249 9.93 -1.62 34.40
N GLU A 250 8.61 -1.82 34.42
CA GLU A 250 7.91 -2.59 35.45
C GLU A 250 8.01 -4.11 35.24
N GLN A 251 8.60 -4.53 34.10
CA GLN A 251 8.70 -5.95 33.69
C GLN A 251 7.32 -6.64 33.65
N ASP A 252 6.33 -5.93 33.07
CA ASP A 252 4.98 -6.41 32.97
C ASP A 252 4.91 -7.76 32.25
N GLU A 253 4.31 -8.76 32.94
CA GLU A 253 4.18 -10.12 32.41
C GLU A 253 3.38 -10.19 31.09
N SER A 254 2.46 -9.24 30.86
CA SER A 254 1.67 -9.17 29.62
C SER A 254 2.53 -9.01 28.38
N LEU A 255 3.72 -8.41 28.49
CA LEU A 255 4.65 -8.25 27.37
C LEU A 255 5.35 -9.56 26.97
N SER A 256 5.39 -10.54 27.87
CA SER A 256 6.10 -11.83 27.67
C SER A 256 5.29 -12.84 26.84
N GLY A 257 3.98 -12.64 26.69
CA GLY A 257 3.06 -13.57 26.00
C GLY A 257 2.83 -13.22 24.53
N ALA A 258 2.71 -14.25 23.70
CA ALA A 258 2.56 -14.12 22.23
C ALA A 258 1.23 -13.48 21.78
N THR A 259 0.24 -13.30 22.64
CA THR A 259 -1.15 -13.15 22.14
C THR A 259 -1.83 -11.81 22.50
N THR A 260 -1.31 -10.99 23.42
CA THR A 260 -2.11 -9.87 23.96
C THR A 260 -1.62 -8.48 23.54
N ALA A 261 -0.34 -8.30 23.24
CA ALA A 261 0.23 -6.97 22.99
C ALA A 261 -0.01 -6.42 21.56
N ALA A 262 -0.20 -7.29 20.57
CA ALA A 262 -0.46 -6.87 19.18
C ALA A 262 -1.84 -6.21 19.00
N ALA A 263 -2.79 -6.48 19.91
CA ALA A 263 -4.15 -5.94 19.80
C ALA A 263 -4.27 -4.48 20.26
N GLU A 264 -3.31 -3.97 21.06
CA GLU A 264 -3.40 -2.64 21.69
C GLU A 264 -2.47 -1.58 21.07
N LEU A 265 -1.60 -1.94 20.12
CA LEU A 265 -0.81 -0.94 19.40
C LEU A 265 -1.71 -0.08 18.50
N PRO A 266 -1.57 1.24 18.50
CA PRO A 266 -2.43 2.12 17.72
C PRO A 266 -2.31 1.78 16.24
N ARG A 267 -3.39 1.30 15.66
CA ARG A 267 -3.51 0.97 14.23
C ARG A 267 -3.78 2.27 13.49
N ASN A 268 -2.82 2.74 12.74
CA ASN A 268 -2.89 4.04 12.06
C ASN A 268 -3.86 4.08 10.87
N VAL A 269 -4.36 2.93 10.40
CA VAL A 269 -5.29 2.88 9.25
C VAL A 269 -6.31 1.78 9.47
N ASP A 270 -7.58 2.15 9.59
CA ASP A 270 -8.69 1.22 9.40
C ASP A 270 -8.84 0.95 7.91
N VAL A 271 -8.33 -0.18 7.44
CA VAL A 271 -8.37 -0.59 6.03
C VAL A 271 -9.82 -0.66 5.50
N ARG A 272 -10.80 -0.81 6.40
CA ARG A 272 -12.25 -0.84 6.07
C ARG A 272 -12.86 0.56 5.89
N ARG A 273 -12.18 1.61 6.32
CA ARG A 273 -12.58 3.00 6.11
C ARG A 273 -11.57 3.70 5.24
N ASN A 274 -11.75 3.59 3.93
CA ASN A 274 -11.06 4.47 2.99
C ASN A 274 -11.71 5.86 3.08
N PRO A 275 -11.07 6.89 3.70
CA PRO A 275 -11.65 8.22 3.85
C PRO A 275 -11.78 8.94 2.51
N TYR A 276 -11.27 8.36 1.41
CA TYR A 276 -11.27 8.92 0.06
C TYR A 276 -12.29 8.26 -0.89
N LYS A 277 -13.11 7.31 -0.39
CA LYS A 277 -14.30 6.79 -1.12
C LYS A 277 -15.54 7.48 -0.57
N GLY A 278 -15.75 8.69 -0.98
CA GLY A 278 -16.95 9.47 -0.82
C GLY A 278 -17.43 9.98 -2.18
#